data_d18dec9d0c58209a47a33732783a30e3
#
_entry.id   d18dec9d0c58209a47a33732783a30e3
#
_cell.length_a   1.000
_cell.length_b   1.000
_cell.length_c   1.000
_cell.angle_alpha   90.00
_cell.angle_beta   90.00
_cell.angle_gamma   90.00
#
_symmetry.space_group_name_H-M   'P 1'
#
loop_
_entity.id
_entity.type
_entity.pdbx_description
1 polymer ?
#
loop_
_entity_poly.entity_id
_entity_poly.type
_entity_poly.pdbx_seq_one_letter_code
_entity_poly.pdbx_strand_id
1 'polypeptide(L)'
;EIEEALRGRQITWRTDETNRQTEYTRNRIRLEILPLLAQGVNGQAASHIAQAGLRLQEAEDYIQSQVQKLAERYVHYEEKAEPEVFLEREGFCRQEHLMQEYLIRFCLEKMIAGQKDVSRRHIGALLELTAGQNGKSLNLPGGIRAVNKNEFLVFEKNRSIRKKGNEAAKCRGENLQIP
;
A
#
# COMPACT_ATOMS: atom_id res chain seq x y z
N GLU A 1 32.08 5.81 7.67
CA GLU A 1 31.65 6.50 8.91
C GLU A 1 31.48 5.55 10.10
N ILE A 2 30.50 4.57 10.06
CA ILE A 2 30.25 3.65 11.21
C ILE A 2 31.48 2.81 11.49
N GLU A 3 32.07 2.16 10.48
CA GLU A 3 33.28 1.35 10.65
C GLU A 3 34.49 2.18 11.10
N GLU A 4 34.64 3.41 10.67
CA GLU A 4 35.67 4.34 11.12
C GLU A 4 35.48 4.72 12.59
N ALA A 5 34.26 5.04 12.98
CA ALA A 5 33.92 5.33 14.37
C ALA A 5 34.16 4.13 15.30
N LEU A 6 33.90 2.90 14.83
CA LEU A 6 34.17 1.67 15.57
C LEU A 6 35.64 1.40 15.68
N ARG A 7 36.45 1.60 14.58
CA ARG A 7 37.90 1.51 14.62
C ARG A 7 38.52 2.49 15.59
N GLY A 8 38.06 3.75 15.56
CA GLY A 8 38.56 4.76 16.50
C GLY A 8 38.27 4.46 17.97
N ARG A 9 37.27 3.63 18.25
CA ARG A 9 36.93 3.16 19.61
C ARG A 9 37.46 1.76 19.94
N GLN A 10 38.27 1.16 19.06
CA GLN A 10 38.82 -0.22 19.19
C GLN A 10 37.73 -1.29 19.41
N ILE A 11 36.54 -1.08 18.88
CA ILE A 11 35.42 -2.03 18.96
C ILE A 11 35.53 -2.98 17.78
N THR A 12 35.64 -4.30 18.06
CA THR A 12 35.62 -5.33 17.02
C THR A 12 34.19 -5.61 16.60
N TRP A 13 33.92 -5.69 15.27
CA TRP A 13 32.63 -6.06 14.73
C TRP A 13 32.78 -7.25 13.78
N ARG A 14 31.69 -7.99 13.65
CA ARG A 14 31.57 -9.07 12.68
C ARG A 14 31.06 -8.52 11.35
N THR A 15 31.78 -8.72 10.28
CA THR A 15 31.28 -8.44 8.93
C THR A 15 30.50 -9.66 8.44
N ASP A 16 29.25 -9.51 8.14
CA ASP A 16 28.44 -10.55 7.51
C ASP A 16 28.90 -10.70 6.04
N GLU A 17 29.38 -11.89 5.68
CA GLU A 17 29.87 -12.20 4.34
C GLU A 17 28.77 -12.04 3.28
N THR A 18 27.51 -12.18 3.64
CA THR A 18 26.36 -11.96 2.73
C THR A 18 26.29 -10.51 2.24
N ASN A 19 26.87 -9.54 2.95
CA ASN A 19 26.96 -8.14 2.53
C ASN A 19 27.83 -7.92 1.28
N ARG A 20 28.64 -8.89 0.90
CA ARG A 20 29.49 -8.87 -0.31
C ARG A 20 28.88 -9.61 -1.49
N GLN A 21 27.76 -10.34 -1.28
CA GLN A 21 27.11 -11.10 -2.33
C GLN A 21 26.24 -10.17 -3.19
N THR A 22 26.59 -10.05 -4.47
CA THR A 22 25.87 -9.21 -5.45
C THR A 22 24.59 -9.85 -5.99
N GLU A 23 24.26 -11.06 -5.55
CA GLU A 23 22.98 -11.72 -5.86
C GLU A 23 21.77 -10.93 -5.33
N TYR A 24 21.94 -10.25 -4.20
CA TYR A 24 20.91 -9.37 -3.66
C TYR A 24 20.91 -8.02 -4.36
N THR A 25 19.76 -7.60 -4.89
CA THR A 25 19.58 -6.31 -5.60
C THR A 25 20.15 -5.13 -4.81
N ARG A 26 19.96 -5.09 -3.50
CA ARG A 26 20.49 -4.05 -2.61
C ARG A 26 22.02 -3.97 -2.66
N ASN A 27 22.68 -5.11 -2.56
CA ASN A 27 24.14 -5.20 -2.57
C ASN A 27 24.70 -4.85 -3.96
N ARG A 28 24.04 -5.32 -5.01
CA ARG A 28 24.39 -5.00 -6.40
C ARG A 28 24.34 -3.49 -6.67
N ILE A 29 23.28 -2.82 -6.22
CA ILE A 29 23.18 -1.37 -6.34
C ILE A 29 24.35 -0.69 -5.61
N ARG A 30 24.63 -1.09 -4.37
CA ARG A 30 25.66 -0.47 -3.53
C ARG A 30 27.09 -0.74 -4.03
N LEU A 31 27.37 -1.96 -4.48
CA LEU A 31 28.74 -2.39 -4.79
C LEU A 31 29.12 -2.18 -6.25
N GLU A 32 28.15 -2.18 -7.17
CA GLU A 32 28.39 -2.07 -8.61
C GLU A 32 27.83 -0.77 -9.19
N ILE A 33 26.53 -0.50 -9.01
CA ILE A 33 25.84 0.58 -9.73
C ILE A 33 26.24 1.97 -9.20
N LEU A 34 26.23 2.18 -7.88
CA LEU A 34 26.61 3.48 -7.32
C LEU A 34 28.07 3.86 -7.61
N PRO A 35 29.07 2.96 -7.51
CA PRO A 35 30.42 3.27 -7.95
C PRO A 35 30.54 3.61 -9.43
N LEU A 36 29.83 2.89 -10.33
CA LEU A 36 29.81 3.21 -11.76
C LEU A 36 29.24 4.59 -12.03
N LEU A 37 28.15 4.97 -11.36
CA LEU A 37 27.58 6.31 -11.47
C LEU A 37 28.54 7.38 -10.94
N ALA A 38 29.22 7.11 -9.84
CA ALA A 38 30.19 8.06 -9.26
C ALA A 38 31.40 8.28 -10.17
N GLN A 39 31.92 7.24 -10.82
CA GLN A 39 33.07 7.33 -11.71
C GLN A 39 32.73 7.87 -13.10
N GLY A 40 31.62 7.41 -13.69
CA GLY A 40 31.28 7.70 -15.08
C GLY A 40 30.36 8.90 -15.32
N VAL A 41 29.64 9.36 -14.30
CA VAL A 41 28.61 10.41 -14.45
C VAL A 41 28.86 11.56 -13.48
N ASN A 42 28.83 11.30 -12.17
CA ASN A 42 28.97 12.33 -11.14
C ASN A 42 29.49 11.73 -9.83
N GLY A 43 30.64 12.21 -9.35
CA GLY A 43 31.23 11.76 -8.09
C GLY A 43 30.32 11.89 -6.86
N GLN A 44 29.31 12.75 -6.92
CA GLN A 44 28.34 12.95 -5.85
C GLN A 44 27.00 12.22 -6.09
N ALA A 45 26.89 11.35 -7.09
CA ALA A 45 25.64 10.69 -7.47
C ALA A 45 24.93 10.02 -6.28
N ALA A 46 25.65 9.28 -5.45
CA ALA A 46 25.10 8.62 -4.27
C ALA A 46 24.51 9.63 -3.26
N SER A 47 25.20 10.74 -3.04
CA SER A 47 24.71 11.82 -2.15
C SER A 47 23.47 12.51 -2.71
N HIS A 48 23.45 12.79 -4.00
CA HIS A 48 22.29 13.40 -4.65
C HIS A 48 21.06 12.48 -4.63
N ILE A 49 21.23 11.17 -4.86
CA ILE A 49 20.16 10.18 -4.76
C ILE A 49 19.63 10.12 -3.32
N ALA A 50 20.52 10.08 -2.33
CA ALA A 50 20.12 10.07 -0.93
C ALA A 50 19.36 11.33 -0.53
N GLN A 51 19.82 12.52 -0.94
CA GLN A 51 19.12 13.78 -0.68
C GLN A 51 17.76 13.87 -1.38
N ALA A 52 17.66 13.38 -2.61
CA ALA A 52 16.37 13.29 -3.31
C ALA A 52 15.40 12.35 -2.56
N GLY A 53 15.89 11.21 -2.07
CA GLY A 53 15.11 10.29 -1.26
C GLY A 53 14.59 10.92 0.04
N LEU A 54 15.42 11.68 0.75
CA LEU A 54 15.00 12.41 1.96
C LEU A 54 13.92 13.45 1.66
N ARG A 55 14.08 14.23 0.59
CA ARG A 55 13.06 15.22 0.19
C ARG A 55 11.73 14.57 -0.22
N LEU A 56 11.79 13.41 -0.90
CA LEU A 56 10.58 12.66 -1.22
C LEU A 56 9.90 12.12 0.04
N GLN A 57 10.69 11.68 1.03
CA GLN A 57 10.16 11.24 2.32
C GLN A 57 9.46 12.40 3.06
N GLU A 58 10.09 13.57 3.13
CA GLU A 58 9.48 14.77 3.75
C GLU A 58 8.18 15.17 3.04
N ALA A 59 8.14 15.10 1.70
CA ALA A 59 6.92 15.36 0.93
C ALA A 59 5.82 14.34 1.19
N GLU A 60 6.17 13.06 1.26
CA GLU A 60 5.25 11.96 1.59
C GLU A 60 4.68 12.14 3.01
N ASP A 61 5.52 12.43 4.00
CA ASP A 61 5.09 12.66 5.38
C ASP A 61 4.12 13.84 5.48
N TYR A 62 4.38 14.92 4.72
CA TYR A 62 3.45 16.05 4.62
C TYR A 62 2.12 15.63 4.02
N ILE A 63 2.13 14.91 2.88
CA ILE A 63 0.92 14.41 2.22
C ILE A 63 0.12 13.53 3.19
N GLN A 64 0.76 12.57 3.86
CA GLN A 64 0.11 11.70 4.84
C GLN A 64 -0.54 12.50 5.98
N SER A 65 0.12 13.56 6.45
CA SER A 65 -0.46 14.45 7.48
C SER A 65 -1.74 15.16 6.99
N GLN A 66 -1.80 15.58 5.72
CA GLN A 66 -2.99 16.19 5.14
C GLN A 66 -4.10 15.14 4.93
N VAL A 67 -3.74 13.95 4.45
CA VAL A 67 -4.68 12.84 4.29
C VAL A 67 -5.33 12.46 5.61
N GLN A 68 -4.56 12.41 6.71
CA GLN A 68 -5.10 12.12 8.05
C GLN A 68 -6.17 13.16 8.45
N LYS A 69 -5.91 14.45 8.27
CA LYS A 69 -6.88 15.52 8.56
C LYS A 69 -8.16 15.41 7.71
N LEU A 70 -8.00 15.09 6.42
CA LEU A 70 -9.14 14.89 5.53
C LEU A 70 -9.93 13.63 5.88
N ALA A 71 -9.23 12.56 6.28
CA ALA A 71 -9.85 11.32 6.71
C ALA A 71 -10.67 11.52 8.00
N GLU A 72 -10.18 12.27 8.98
CA GLU A 72 -10.94 12.62 10.20
C GLU A 72 -12.25 13.35 9.87
N ARG A 73 -12.28 14.07 8.75
CA ARG A 73 -13.45 14.85 8.34
C ARG A 73 -14.42 14.07 7.47
N TYR A 74 -13.91 13.24 6.55
CA TYR A 74 -14.70 12.64 5.48
C TYR A 74 -14.80 11.12 5.52
N VAL A 75 -14.02 10.45 6.40
CA VAL A 75 -14.03 8.99 6.52
C VAL A 75 -14.65 8.57 7.84
N HIS A 76 -15.70 7.75 7.77
CA HIS A 76 -16.34 7.17 8.93
C HIS A 76 -16.07 5.66 8.93
N TYR A 77 -15.73 5.13 10.09
CA TYR A 77 -15.42 3.72 10.26
C TYR A 77 -16.37 3.11 11.28
N GLU A 78 -17.04 2.01 10.90
CA GLU A 78 -17.87 1.24 11.80
C GLU A 78 -17.18 -0.10 12.12
N GLU A 79 -16.75 -0.24 13.37
CA GLU A 79 -16.12 -1.45 13.90
C GLU A 79 -17.22 -2.46 14.29
N LYS A 80 -17.70 -3.20 13.27
CA LYS A 80 -18.66 -4.30 13.43
C LYS A 80 -17.96 -5.64 13.21
N ALA A 81 -18.68 -6.75 13.40
CA ALA A 81 -18.20 -8.09 13.02
C ALA A 81 -17.73 -8.15 11.54
N GLU A 82 -18.35 -7.35 10.67
CA GLU A 82 -17.87 -7.07 9.31
C GLU A 82 -17.60 -5.56 9.24
N PRO A 83 -16.33 -5.12 9.20
CA PRO A 83 -15.97 -3.71 9.17
C PRO A 83 -16.43 -3.06 7.87
N GLU A 84 -16.96 -1.85 7.99
CA GLU A 84 -17.36 -1.01 6.86
C GLU A 84 -16.67 0.35 6.97
N VAL A 85 -16.21 0.88 5.84
CA VAL A 85 -15.63 2.22 5.74
C VAL A 85 -16.48 3.06 4.80
N PHE A 86 -16.87 4.24 5.26
CA PHE A 86 -17.70 5.18 4.52
C PHE A 86 -16.86 6.41 4.19
N LEU A 87 -16.74 6.74 2.92
CA LEU A 87 -16.07 7.95 2.43
C LEU A 87 -17.13 8.91 1.89
N GLU A 88 -17.26 10.10 2.50
CA GLU A 88 -18.18 11.14 2.06
C GLU A 88 -17.81 11.65 0.67
N ARG A 89 -18.73 11.53 -0.29
CA ARG A 89 -18.47 11.82 -1.70
C ARG A 89 -18.29 13.29 -1.99
N GLU A 90 -19.13 14.16 -1.42
CA GLU A 90 -19.09 15.59 -1.72
C GLU A 90 -17.77 16.22 -1.29
N GLY A 91 -17.34 16.00 -0.06
CA GLY A 91 -16.06 16.48 0.45
C GLY A 91 -14.88 15.86 -0.28
N PHE A 92 -14.95 14.57 -0.61
CA PHE A 92 -13.94 13.85 -1.38
C PHE A 92 -13.79 14.41 -2.81
N CYS A 93 -14.88 14.62 -3.54
CA CYS A 93 -14.84 15.12 -4.92
C CYS A 93 -14.30 16.56 -5.05
N ARG A 94 -14.29 17.33 -3.96
CA ARG A 94 -13.71 18.67 -3.92
C ARG A 94 -12.19 18.67 -3.71
N GLN A 95 -11.60 17.51 -3.37
CA GLN A 95 -10.15 17.41 -3.15
C GLN A 95 -9.41 17.31 -4.48
N GLU A 96 -8.15 17.74 -4.46
CA GLU A 96 -7.21 17.54 -5.57
C GLU A 96 -7.04 16.03 -5.84
N HIS A 97 -6.83 15.69 -7.11
CA HIS A 97 -6.73 14.30 -7.57
C HIS A 97 -5.76 13.45 -6.75
N LEU A 98 -4.60 14.01 -6.39
CA LEU A 98 -3.62 13.35 -5.54
C LEU A 98 -4.21 12.99 -4.17
N MET A 99 -4.90 13.93 -3.53
CA MET A 99 -5.54 13.70 -2.24
C MET A 99 -6.65 12.66 -2.31
N GLN A 100 -7.40 12.64 -3.42
CA GLN A 100 -8.41 11.61 -3.66
C GLN A 100 -7.79 10.21 -3.76
N GLU A 101 -6.67 10.06 -4.50
CA GLU A 101 -5.95 8.77 -4.56
C GLU A 101 -5.50 8.31 -3.17
N TYR A 102 -4.94 9.21 -2.36
CA TYR A 102 -4.48 8.90 -1.01
C TYR A 102 -5.61 8.58 -0.03
N LEU A 103 -6.74 9.30 -0.10
CA LEU A 103 -7.93 9.00 0.71
C LEU A 103 -8.52 7.62 0.40
N ILE A 104 -8.57 7.25 -0.88
CA ILE A 104 -8.99 5.89 -1.28
C ILE A 104 -8.03 4.84 -0.70
N ARG A 105 -6.70 5.07 -0.76
CA ARG A 105 -5.71 4.17 -0.16
C ARG A 105 -5.91 4.06 1.35
N PHE A 106 -6.12 5.18 2.03
CA PHE A 106 -6.42 5.22 3.46
C PHE A 106 -7.65 4.36 3.80
N CYS A 107 -8.75 4.48 3.05
CA CYS A 107 -9.94 3.65 3.25
C CYS A 107 -9.65 2.16 3.06
N LEU A 108 -8.87 1.81 2.04
CA LEU A 108 -8.50 0.42 1.76
C LEU A 108 -7.57 -0.16 2.85
N GLU A 109 -6.66 0.62 3.41
CA GLU A 109 -5.80 0.22 4.54
C GLU A 109 -6.59 -0.14 5.78
N LYS A 110 -7.70 0.57 6.05
CA LYS A 110 -8.61 0.23 7.14
C LYS A 110 -9.35 -1.09 6.92
N MET A 111 -9.51 -1.52 5.67
CA MET A 111 -10.22 -2.76 5.31
C MET A 111 -9.31 -3.99 5.21
N ILE A 112 -8.04 -3.80 4.82
CA ILE A 112 -7.07 -4.88 4.58
C ILE A 112 -5.76 -4.56 5.29
N ALA A 113 -5.30 -5.45 6.14
CA ALA A 113 -3.94 -5.41 6.64
C ALA A 113 -2.96 -5.79 5.50
N GLY A 114 -2.32 -4.78 4.88
CA GLY A 114 -1.35 -4.95 3.80
C GLY A 114 -1.95 -4.90 2.40
N GLN A 115 -1.70 -3.80 1.68
CA GLN A 115 -2.26 -3.50 0.34
C GLN A 115 -1.53 -4.18 -0.83
N LYS A 116 -0.91 -5.33 -0.66
CA LYS A 116 -0.01 -5.92 -1.68
C LYS A 116 -0.66 -6.11 -3.06
N ASP A 117 -1.99 -6.22 -3.14
CA ASP A 117 -2.70 -6.56 -4.36
C ASP A 117 -3.49 -5.39 -4.99
N VAL A 118 -3.47 -4.19 -4.36
CA VAL A 118 -4.17 -3.02 -4.90
C VAL A 118 -3.27 -2.25 -5.87
N SER A 119 -3.55 -2.38 -7.16
CA SER A 119 -2.83 -1.70 -8.22
C SER A 119 -3.37 -0.29 -8.48
N ARG A 120 -2.58 0.54 -9.18
CA ARG A 120 -3.02 1.87 -9.66
C ARG A 120 -4.31 1.82 -10.48
N ARG A 121 -4.52 0.74 -11.24
CA ARG A 121 -5.76 0.52 -12.02
C ARG A 121 -6.99 0.43 -11.11
N HIS A 122 -6.87 -0.22 -9.95
CA HIS A 122 -7.97 -0.31 -8.99
C HIS A 122 -8.30 1.06 -8.38
N ILE A 123 -7.30 1.90 -8.11
CA ILE A 123 -7.51 3.27 -7.62
C ILE A 123 -8.24 4.10 -8.68
N GLY A 124 -7.80 4.06 -9.95
CA GLY A 124 -8.48 4.75 -11.05
C GLY A 124 -9.95 4.33 -11.20
N ALA A 125 -10.23 3.02 -11.15
CA ALA A 125 -11.60 2.50 -11.22
C ALA A 125 -12.47 2.95 -10.02
N LEU A 126 -11.89 3.14 -8.84
CA LEU A 126 -12.59 3.67 -7.66
C LEU A 126 -12.90 5.16 -7.79
N LEU A 127 -12.00 5.95 -8.37
CA LEU A 127 -12.24 7.36 -8.71
C LEU A 127 -13.42 7.50 -9.70
N GLU A 128 -13.42 6.69 -10.76
CA GLU A 128 -14.52 6.64 -11.71
C GLU A 128 -15.85 6.19 -11.07
N LEU A 129 -15.78 5.19 -10.18
CA LEU A 129 -16.96 4.72 -9.44
C LEU A 129 -17.54 5.83 -8.58
N THR A 130 -16.70 6.62 -7.90
CA THR A 130 -17.14 7.69 -7.01
C THR A 130 -17.80 8.83 -7.78
N ALA A 131 -17.29 9.17 -8.97
CA ALA A 131 -17.88 10.15 -9.87
C ALA A 131 -19.13 9.62 -10.60
N GLY A 132 -19.32 8.29 -10.61
CA GLY A 132 -20.36 7.62 -11.39
C GLY A 132 -21.75 7.63 -10.74
N GLN A 133 -22.65 6.86 -11.35
CA GLN A 133 -24.04 6.72 -10.91
C GLN A 133 -24.14 5.96 -9.58
N ASN A 134 -25.11 6.35 -8.78
CA ASN A 134 -25.47 5.68 -7.55
C ASN A 134 -25.88 4.21 -7.78
N GLY A 135 -25.56 3.34 -6.83
CA GLY A 135 -25.85 1.90 -6.87
C GLY A 135 -24.82 1.07 -7.64
N LYS A 136 -23.89 1.68 -8.40
CA LYS A 136 -22.79 0.94 -9.01
C LYS A 136 -21.81 0.41 -7.95
N SER A 137 -21.16 -0.69 -8.25
CA SER A 137 -20.18 -1.31 -7.36
C SER A 137 -19.01 -1.90 -8.11
N LEU A 138 -17.87 -2.02 -7.41
CA LEU A 138 -16.61 -2.58 -7.90
C LEU A 138 -16.11 -3.62 -6.91
N ASN A 139 -15.73 -4.80 -7.40
CA ASN A 139 -15.05 -5.81 -6.60
C ASN A 139 -13.54 -5.59 -6.65
N LEU A 140 -12.89 -5.67 -5.50
CA LEU A 140 -11.47 -5.43 -5.31
C LEU A 140 -10.76 -6.69 -4.79
N PRO A 141 -9.44 -6.78 -4.92
CA PRO A 141 -8.65 -7.81 -4.26
C PRO A 141 -8.90 -7.82 -2.74
N GLY A 142 -8.57 -8.94 -2.08
CA GLY A 142 -8.78 -9.08 -0.63
C GLY A 142 -10.24 -9.26 -0.21
N GLY A 143 -11.13 -9.54 -1.17
CA GLY A 143 -12.55 -9.78 -0.87
C GLY A 143 -13.29 -8.52 -0.43
N ILE A 144 -12.88 -7.35 -0.92
CA ILE A 144 -13.56 -6.07 -0.70
C ILE A 144 -14.48 -5.76 -1.87
N ARG A 145 -15.58 -5.12 -1.56
CA ARG A 145 -16.49 -4.51 -2.51
C ARG A 145 -16.64 -3.04 -2.18
N ALA A 146 -16.46 -2.16 -3.16
CA ALA A 146 -16.79 -0.75 -3.06
C ALA A 146 -18.15 -0.49 -3.72
N VAL A 147 -19.01 0.25 -3.08
CA VAL A 147 -20.36 0.56 -3.55
C VAL A 147 -20.61 2.06 -3.47
N ASN A 148 -21.05 2.65 -4.57
CA ASN A 148 -21.47 4.05 -4.60
C ASN A 148 -22.91 4.15 -4.05
N LYS A 149 -23.06 4.64 -2.80
CA LYS A 149 -24.36 4.76 -2.12
C LYS A 149 -24.63 6.24 -1.80
N ASN A 150 -25.41 6.92 -2.64
CA ASN A 150 -25.83 8.32 -2.45
C ASN A 150 -24.68 9.26 -2.04
N GLU A 151 -24.58 9.59 -0.76
CA GLU A 151 -23.61 10.52 -0.20
C GLU A 151 -22.24 9.88 0.08
N PHE A 152 -22.17 8.53 0.06
CA PHE A 152 -20.96 7.80 0.47
C PHE A 152 -20.46 6.83 -0.60
N LEU A 153 -19.15 6.73 -0.73
CA LEU A 153 -18.50 5.53 -1.26
C LEU A 153 -18.26 4.57 -0.08
N VAL A 154 -18.91 3.41 -0.11
CA VAL A 154 -18.87 2.44 0.98
C VAL A 154 -17.97 1.28 0.59
N PHE A 155 -16.99 0.98 1.45
CA PHE A 155 -16.15 -0.20 1.35
C PHE A 155 -16.65 -1.26 2.34
N GLU A 156 -17.01 -2.42 1.83
CA GLU A 156 -17.57 -3.54 2.59
C GLU A 156 -16.91 -4.87 2.21
N LYS A 157 -17.00 -5.90 3.06
CA LYS A 157 -16.55 -7.25 2.67
C LYS A 157 -17.51 -7.87 1.66
N ASN A 158 -16.95 -8.47 0.60
CA ASN A 158 -17.73 -9.12 -0.44
C ASN A 158 -18.31 -10.46 0.03
N ARG A 159 -19.60 -10.47 0.31
CA ARG A 159 -20.33 -11.68 0.79
C ARG A 159 -20.44 -12.79 -0.27
N SER A 160 -20.29 -12.46 -1.55
CA SER A 160 -20.44 -13.42 -2.66
C SER A 160 -19.32 -14.46 -2.70
N ILE A 161 -18.14 -14.16 -2.16
CA ILE A 161 -16.99 -15.07 -2.15
C ILE A 161 -17.17 -16.19 -1.10
N ARG A 162 -17.88 -15.93 0.00
CA ARG A 162 -18.14 -16.93 1.05
C ARG A 162 -19.05 -18.09 0.58
N LYS A 163 -20.01 -17.83 -0.32
CA LYS A 163 -20.92 -18.89 -0.81
C LYS A 163 -20.18 -19.94 -1.66
N LYS A 164 -19.22 -19.52 -2.52
CA LYS A 164 -18.44 -20.47 -3.33
C LYS A 164 -17.45 -21.32 -2.52
N GLY A 165 -16.89 -20.80 -1.43
CA GLY A 165 -15.99 -21.56 -0.54
C GLY A 165 -16.72 -22.64 0.25
N ASN A 166 -17.94 -22.39 0.71
CA ASN A 166 -18.73 -23.36 1.48
C ASN A 166 -19.36 -24.44 0.59
N GLU A 167 -19.72 -24.15 -0.65
CA GLU A 167 -20.18 -25.18 -1.60
C GLU A 167 -19.04 -26.12 -2.03
N ALA A 168 -17.84 -25.60 -2.25
CA ALA A 168 -16.67 -26.43 -2.57
C ALA A 168 -16.20 -27.31 -1.40
N ALA A 169 -16.39 -26.87 -0.16
CA ALA A 169 -16.11 -27.66 1.04
C ALA A 169 -17.16 -28.76 1.28
N LYS A 170 -18.43 -28.49 0.93
CA LYS A 170 -19.52 -29.48 1.08
C LYS A 170 -19.44 -30.62 0.05
N CYS A 171 -18.94 -30.33 -1.16
CA CYS A 171 -18.71 -31.37 -2.19
C CYS A 171 -17.49 -32.27 -1.95
N ARG A 172 -16.60 -31.92 -1.00
CA ARG A 172 -15.44 -32.78 -0.65
C ARG A 172 -15.67 -33.69 0.53
N GLY A 173 -16.82 -33.59 1.21
CA GLY A 173 -17.16 -34.38 2.41
C GLY A 173 -17.99 -35.64 2.17
N GLU A 174 -18.45 -35.90 0.95
CA GLU A 174 -19.43 -36.98 0.70
C GLU A 174 -18.90 -38.19 -0.11
N ASN A 175 -17.59 -38.40 -0.19
CA ASN A 175 -17.08 -39.62 -0.83
C ASN A 175 -15.99 -40.27 0.00
N LEU A 176 -16.38 -41.00 1.06
CA LEU A 176 -15.57 -42.08 1.67
C LEU A 176 -16.47 -43.01 2.46
N GLN A 177 -17.24 -43.84 1.75
CA GLN A 177 -17.69 -45.17 2.21
C GLN A 177 -17.24 -46.16 1.16
N ILE A 178 -16.26 -46.95 1.49
CA ILE A 178 -15.84 -48.13 0.76
C ILE A 178 -16.01 -49.31 1.72
N PRO A 179 -16.54 -50.42 1.23
CA PRO A 179 -16.91 -51.62 2.03
C PRO A 179 -15.71 -52.36 2.60
#